data_5a68257e7715bbe7a2aaaa4b6ecd8055
#
_entry.id   5a68257e7715bbe7a2aaaa4b6ecd8055
#
_cell.length_a   1.000
_cell.length_b   1.000
_cell.length_c   1.000
_cell.angle_alpha   90.00
_cell.angle_beta   90.00
_cell.angle_gamma   90.00
#
_symmetry.space_group_name_H-M   'P 1'
#
loop_
_entity.id
_entity.type
_entity.pdbx_description
1 polymer ?
#
loop_
_entity_poly.entity_id
_entity_poly.type
_entity_poly.pdbx_seq_one_letter_code
_entity_poly.pdbx_strand_id
1 'polypeptide(L)'
;MTLDDIDWKLITELQSNGRKTYKELGKKIGFTSLGAKKRVDKLLKKGIINISAFVNTDALNLCLALILLEIENAEAMRKIIERYSKCPRVLNVFTTMGGFNLIALVMAEDQSTLESETVERCALRSGEGIRRSEFYLIRKVHHIPFLPLKADSLREKTNITPCGVECNDCPSFQNLKCVGCPALTYYRGPLK
;
A
#
# COMPACT_ATOMS: atom_id res chain seq x y z
N MET A 1 -0.81 -9.53 24.83
CA MET A 1 -2.26 -9.71 25.05
C MET A 1 -2.67 -10.97 24.32
N THR A 2 -3.26 -11.90 25.01
CA THR A 2 -3.87 -13.10 24.40
C THR A 2 -5.28 -12.76 23.92
N LEU A 3 -5.60 -13.17 22.70
CA LEU A 3 -6.97 -13.16 22.18
C LEU A 3 -7.71 -14.37 22.78
N ASP A 4 -8.95 -14.16 23.23
CA ASP A 4 -9.82 -15.24 23.67
C ASP A 4 -10.62 -15.84 22.49
N ASP A 5 -11.30 -16.96 22.70
CA ASP A 5 -12.10 -17.65 21.67
C ASP A 5 -13.20 -16.75 21.08
N ILE A 6 -13.71 -15.81 21.88
CA ILE A 6 -14.74 -14.89 21.43
C ILE A 6 -14.13 -13.83 20.51
N ASP A 7 -12.93 -13.34 20.82
CA ASP A 7 -12.21 -12.40 19.96
C ASP A 7 -11.90 -13.07 18.60
N TRP A 8 -11.46 -14.33 18.61
CA TRP A 8 -11.25 -15.09 17.37
C TRP A 8 -12.53 -15.30 16.56
N LYS A 9 -13.66 -15.61 17.21
CA LYS A 9 -14.97 -15.71 16.54
C LYS A 9 -15.34 -14.38 15.87
N LEU A 10 -15.18 -13.26 16.58
CA LEU A 10 -15.45 -11.93 16.01
C LEU A 10 -14.57 -11.63 14.80
N ILE A 11 -13.27 -11.92 14.89
CA ILE A 11 -12.32 -11.71 13.78
C ILE A 11 -12.75 -12.54 12.57
N THR A 12 -13.08 -13.82 12.76
CA THR A 12 -13.54 -14.72 11.67
C THR A 12 -14.83 -14.21 11.02
N GLU A 13 -15.80 -13.77 11.81
CA GLU A 13 -17.05 -13.21 11.29
C GLU A 13 -16.80 -11.92 10.48
N LEU A 14 -15.92 -11.04 10.95
CA LEU A 14 -15.55 -9.79 10.27
C LEU A 14 -14.70 -10.05 9.03
N GLN A 15 -13.82 -11.06 9.04
CA GLN A 15 -13.06 -11.47 7.85
C GLN A 15 -13.96 -12.02 6.74
N SER A 16 -15.01 -12.76 7.12
CA SER A 16 -16.00 -13.27 6.15
C SER A 16 -16.88 -12.15 5.57
N ASN A 17 -17.23 -11.15 6.37
CA ASN A 17 -17.99 -9.98 5.95
C ASN A 17 -17.79 -8.81 6.93
N GLY A 18 -16.94 -7.85 6.56
CA GLY A 18 -16.64 -6.65 7.34
C GLY A 18 -17.84 -5.68 7.51
N ARG A 19 -18.97 -5.92 6.81
CA ARG A 19 -20.19 -5.11 6.89
C ARG A 19 -21.21 -5.66 7.90
N LYS A 20 -20.91 -6.76 8.61
CA LYS A 20 -21.82 -7.30 9.64
C LYS A 20 -22.10 -6.28 10.72
N THR A 21 -23.38 -6.18 11.08
CA THR A 21 -23.84 -5.31 12.18
C THR A 21 -23.43 -5.85 13.54
N TYR A 22 -23.29 -5.00 14.53
CA TYR A 22 -23.01 -5.45 15.90
C TYR A 22 -24.12 -6.36 16.48
N LYS A 23 -25.34 -6.26 15.97
CA LYS A 23 -26.46 -7.15 16.33
C LYS A 23 -26.21 -8.56 15.82
N GLU A 24 -25.78 -8.69 14.57
CA GLU A 24 -25.43 -9.98 13.95
C GLU A 24 -24.22 -10.61 14.63
N LEU A 25 -23.16 -9.81 14.85
CA LEU A 25 -21.97 -10.26 15.57
C LEU A 25 -22.32 -10.74 16.99
N GLY A 26 -23.11 -9.96 17.74
CA GLY A 26 -23.57 -10.32 19.08
C GLY A 26 -24.28 -11.65 19.10
N LYS A 27 -25.22 -11.87 18.16
CA LYS A 27 -25.93 -13.15 18.03
C LYS A 27 -24.99 -14.33 17.81
N LYS A 28 -23.91 -14.14 17.00
CA LYS A 28 -22.94 -15.21 16.69
C LYS A 28 -22.05 -15.60 17.88
N ILE A 29 -21.74 -14.64 18.75
CA ILE A 29 -20.85 -14.87 19.90
C ILE A 29 -21.59 -15.05 21.24
N GLY A 30 -22.93 -15.01 21.23
CA GLY A 30 -23.75 -15.14 22.45
C GLY A 30 -23.75 -13.87 23.31
N PHE A 31 -23.62 -12.69 22.71
CA PHE A 31 -23.56 -11.38 23.39
C PHE A 31 -24.66 -10.44 22.89
N THR A 32 -24.91 -9.40 23.67
CA THR A 32 -25.72 -8.26 23.20
C THR A 32 -25.00 -7.48 22.12
N SER A 33 -25.72 -6.70 21.32
CA SER A 33 -25.13 -5.78 20.33
C SER A 33 -24.11 -4.83 20.96
N LEU A 34 -24.41 -4.31 22.16
CA LEU A 34 -23.47 -3.44 22.89
C LEU A 34 -22.22 -4.19 23.36
N GLY A 35 -22.37 -5.44 23.80
CA GLY A 35 -21.24 -6.28 24.18
C GLY A 35 -20.32 -6.58 23.01
N ALA A 36 -20.88 -6.93 21.83
CA ALA A 36 -20.13 -7.12 20.61
C ALA A 36 -19.41 -5.83 20.17
N LYS A 37 -20.10 -4.68 20.18
CA LYS A 37 -19.50 -3.38 19.88
C LYS A 37 -18.29 -3.10 20.76
N LYS A 38 -18.42 -3.21 22.10
CA LYS A 38 -17.30 -2.96 23.03
C LYS A 38 -16.09 -3.83 22.75
N ARG A 39 -16.29 -5.10 22.35
CA ARG A 39 -15.19 -6.00 21.99
C ARG A 39 -14.52 -5.61 20.68
N VAL A 40 -15.29 -5.32 19.63
CA VAL A 40 -14.77 -4.86 18.35
C VAL A 40 -14.00 -3.55 18.52
N ASP A 41 -14.57 -2.57 19.22
CA ASP A 41 -13.92 -1.28 19.52
C ASP A 41 -12.59 -1.47 20.27
N LYS A 42 -12.54 -2.45 21.21
CA LYS A 42 -11.31 -2.80 21.91
C LYS A 42 -10.25 -3.37 20.98
N LEU A 43 -10.62 -4.26 20.05
CA LEU A 43 -9.70 -4.84 19.07
C LEU A 43 -9.18 -3.77 18.10
N LEU A 44 -10.06 -2.87 17.61
CA LEU A 44 -9.70 -1.72 16.77
C LEU A 44 -8.77 -0.77 17.50
N LYS A 45 -9.12 -0.33 18.71
CA LYS A 45 -8.31 0.61 19.52
C LYS A 45 -6.91 0.06 19.83
N LYS A 46 -6.77 -1.26 19.93
CA LYS A 46 -5.48 -1.91 20.16
C LYS A 46 -4.71 -2.23 18.87
N GLY A 47 -5.23 -1.86 17.71
CA GLY A 47 -4.62 -2.12 16.42
C GLY A 47 -4.51 -3.62 16.06
N ILE A 48 -5.33 -4.48 16.70
CA ILE A 48 -5.33 -5.92 16.43
C ILE A 48 -6.06 -6.23 15.11
N ILE A 49 -7.13 -5.50 14.85
CA ILE A 49 -7.86 -5.54 13.59
C ILE A 49 -7.96 -4.14 13.00
N ASN A 50 -8.10 -4.10 11.69
CA ASN A 50 -8.52 -2.92 10.95
C ASN A 50 -9.71 -3.29 10.05
N ILE A 51 -10.70 -2.41 9.95
CA ILE A 51 -11.84 -2.56 9.05
C ILE A 51 -11.72 -1.45 8.01
N SER A 52 -11.35 -1.83 6.79
CA SER A 52 -11.10 -0.92 5.69
C SER A 52 -11.55 -1.53 4.37
N ALA A 53 -11.75 -0.69 3.35
CA ALA A 53 -11.98 -1.15 1.99
C ALA A 53 -10.65 -1.52 1.34
N PHE A 54 -10.64 -2.66 0.68
CA PHE A 54 -9.55 -3.11 -0.18
C PHE A 54 -10.02 -3.06 -1.63
N VAL A 55 -9.13 -2.71 -2.53
CA VAL A 55 -9.44 -2.53 -3.95
C VAL A 55 -8.87 -3.71 -4.74
N ASN A 56 -9.67 -4.29 -5.62
CA ASN A 56 -9.22 -5.34 -6.52
C ASN A 56 -8.32 -4.74 -7.61
N THR A 57 -7.02 -5.00 -7.52
CA THR A 57 -6.01 -4.46 -8.43
C THR A 57 -6.15 -5.02 -9.84
N ASP A 58 -6.57 -6.29 -9.97
CA ASP A 58 -6.79 -6.92 -11.28
C ASP A 58 -8.01 -6.29 -11.99
N ALA A 59 -9.09 -5.99 -11.24
CA ALA A 59 -10.28 -5.33 -11.80
C ALA A 59 -10.02 -3.89 -12.26
N LEU A 60 -9.00 -3.23 -11.69
CA LEU A 60 -8.54 -1.91 -12.13
C LEU A 60 -7.40 -1.97 -13.15
N ASN A 61 -7.00 -3.17 -13.60
CA ASN A 61 -5.88 -3.41 -14.51
C ASN A 61 -4.56 -2.77 -14.02
N LEU A 62 -4.32 -2.75 -12.71
CA LEU A 62 -3.09 -2.21 -12.15
C LEU A 62 -1.95 -3.22 -12.26
N CYS A 63 -0.79 -2.75 -12.68
CA CYS A 63 0.45 -3.51 -12.67
C CYS A 63 1.08 -3.45 -11.27
N LEU A 64 1.54 -4.58 -10.77
CA LEU A 64 2.21 -4.71 -9.48
C LEU A 64 3.66 -5.16 -9.65
N ALA A 65 4.54 -4.71 -8.76
CA ALA A 65 5.90 -5.21 -8.69
C ALA A 65 6.43 -5.26 -7.26
N LEU A 66 7.44 -6.10 -7.06
CA LEU A 66 8.30 -6.08 -5.87
C LEU A 66 9.61 -5.38 -6.23
N ILE A 67 10.02 -4.47 -5.36
CA ILE A 67 11.34 -3.84 -5.40
C ILE A 67 12.10 -4.31 -4.17
N LEU A 68 13.22 -4.98 -4.38
CA LEU A 68 14.11 -5.45 -3.35
C LEU A 68 15.32 -4.53 -3.29
N LEU A 69 15.65 -4.02 -2.12
CA LEU A 69 16.76 -3.09 -1.90
C LEU A 69 17.73 -3.65 -0.84
N GLU A 70 19.01 -3.57 -1.14
CA GLU A 70 20.09 -3.69 -0.19
C GLU A 70 20.52 -2.27 0.21
N ILE A 71 20.19 -1.86 1.42
CA ILE A 71 20.48 -0.54 1.95
C ILE A 71 21.63 -0.62 2.92
N GLU A 72 22.58 0.29 2.81
CA GLU A 72 23.89 0.25 3.49
C GLU A 72 23.81 0.44 5.00
N ASN A 73 22.86 1.26 5.49
CA ASN A 73 22.75 1.59 6.89
C ASN A 73 21.34 2.00 7.32
N ALA A 74 21.11 2.07 8.63
CA ALA A 74 19.80 2.37 9.21
C ALA A 74 19.31 3.81 8.93
N GLU A 75 20.23 4.76 8.74
CA GLU A 75 19.85 6.15 8.43
C GLU A 75 19.31 6.27 7.02
N ALA A 76 19.99 5.71 6.03
CA ALA A 76 19.52 5.63 4.64
C ALA A 76 18.16 4.92 4.56
N MET A 77 18.01 3.82 5.30
CA MET A 77 16.74 3.08 5.37
C MET A 77 15.59 3.96 5.89
N ARG A 78 15.80 4.70 6.99
CA ARG A 78 14.78 5.61 7.54
C ARG A 78 14.40 6.69 6.54
N LYS A 79 15.38 7.33 5.89
CA LYS A 79 15.15 8.37 4.87
C LYS A 79 14.30 7.83 3.71
N ILE A 80 14.59 6.63 3.23
CA ILE A 80 13.82 6.00 2.14
C ILE A 80 12.39 5.70 2.60
N ILE A 81 12.19 5.07 3.74
CA ILE A 81 10.86 4.75 4.26
C ILE A 81 10.01 6.02 4.46
N GLU A 82 10.60 7.07 5.03
CA GLU A 82 9.92 8.34 5.26
C GLU A 82 9.55 9.04 3.94
N ARG A 83 10.50 9.14 3.00
CA ARG A 83 10.29 9.76 1.69
C ARG A 83 9.11 9.17 0.94
N TYR A 84 8.93 7.85 1.00
CA TYR A 84 7.88 7.15 0.27
C TYR A 84 6.64 6.80 1.11
N SER A 85 6.58 7.22 2.36
CA SER A 85 5.47 6.92 3.28
C SER A 85 4.11 7.35 2.72
N LYS A 86 4.06 8.51 2.06
CA LYS A 86 2.85 9.08 1.43
C LYS A 86 2.76 8.83 -0.08
N CYS A 87 3.70 8.08 -0.67
CA CYS A 87 3.65 7.78 -2.09
C CYS A 87 2.44 6.91 -2.41
N PRO A 88 1.53 7.33 -3.32
CA PRO A 88 0.31 6.57 -3.64
C PRO A 88 0.62 5.25 -4.34
N ARG A 89 1.78 5.12 -4.97
CA ARG A 89 2.19 3.91 -5.69
C ARG A 89 2.94 2.91 -4.84
N VAL A 90 3.45 3.30 -3.67
CA VAL A 90 4.05 2.37 -2.71
C VAL A 90 2.95 1.85 -1.79
N LEU A 91 2.50 0.63 -2.03
CA LEU A 91 1.41 0.00 -1.28
C LEU A 91 1.86 -0.46 0.11
N ASN A 92 3.04 -1.07 0.19
CA ASN A 92 3.62 -1.52 1.45
C ASN A 92 5.14 -1.58 1.39
N VAL A 93 5.78 -1.52 2.56
CA VAL A 93 7.23 -1.63 2.72
C VAL A 93 7.52 -2.57 3.89
N PHE A 94 8.44 -3.50 3.67
CA PHE A 94 8.87 -4.49 4.66
C PHE A 94 10.37 -4.34 4.90
N THR A 95 10.80 -4.33 6.15
CA THR A 95 12.20 -4.57 6.49
C THR A 95 12.44 -6.06 6.67
N THR A 96 13.52 -6.58 6.13
CA THR A 96 13.83 -8.01 6.12
C THR A 96 15.24 -8.26 6.63
N MET A 97 15.50 -9.48 7.06
CA MET A 97 16.84 -9.95 7.41
C MET A 97 17.34 -10.85 6.28
N GLY A 98 18.38 -10.39 5.54
CA GLY A 98 18.92 -11.12 4.40
C GLY A 98 19.75 -10.23 3.49
N GLY A 99 20.07 -10.70 2.29
CA GLY A 99 20.84 -9.95 1.29
C GLY A 99 20.14 -8.69 0.79
N PHE A 100 18.81 -8.67 0.81
CA PHE A 100 17.99 -7.48 0.66
C PHE A 100 17.33 -7.19 2.00
N ASN A 101 17.50 -5.99 2.52
CA ASN A 101 17.02 -5.62 3.85
C ASN A 101 15.78 -4.70 3.82
N LEU A 102 15.31 -4.32 2.62
CA LEU A 102 14.03 -3.64 2.41
C LEU A 102 13.34 -4.17 1.17
N ILE A 103 12.05 -4.49 1.28
CA ILE A 103 11.20 -4.93 0.18
C ILE A 103 10.00 -3.99 0.11
N ALA A 104 9.71 -3.45 -1.07
CA ALA A 104 8.52 -2.65 -1.31
C ALA A 104 7.59 -3.34 -2.31
N LEU A 105 6.28 -3.35 -2.02
CA LEU A 105 5.23 -3.66 -2.97
C LEU A 105 4.75 -2.36 -3.59
N VAL A 106 4.88 -2.27 -4.90
CA VAL A 106 4.52 -1.06 -5.67
C VAL A 106 3.49 -1.38 -6.74
N MET A 107 2.78 -0.34 -7.19
CA MET A 107 1.81 -0.43 -8.27
C MET A 107 1.98 0.70 -9.28
N ALA A 108 1.54 0.45 -10.51
CA ALA A 108 1.35 1.48 -11.53
C ALA A 108 0.10 1.18 -12.38
N GLU A 109 -0.36 2.16 -13.14
CA GLU A 109 -1.54 2.08 -13.97
C GLU A 109 -1.33 1.24 -15.23
N ASP A 110 -0.09 1.16 -15.68
CA ASP A 110 0.35 0.39 -16.84
C ASP A 110 1.83 -0.02 -16.72
N GLN A 111 2.26 -0.92 -17.57
CA GLN A 111 3.62 -1.43 -17.56
C GLN A 111 4.66 -0.34 -17.89
N SER A 112 4.37 0.56 -18.83
CA SER A 112 5.29 1.64 -19.23
C SER A 112 5.55 2.61 -18.08
N THR A 113 4.50 2.95 -17.33
CA THR A 113 4.59 3.75 -16.11
C THR A 113 5.41 3.02 -15.05
N LEU A 114 5.16 1.71 -14.85
CA LEU A 114 5.88 0.90 -13.88
C LEU A 114 7.37 0.79 -14.22
N GLU A 115 7.72 0.61 -15.49
CA GLU A 115 9.12 0.61 -15.99
C GLU A 115 9.77 1.97 -15.74
N SER A 116 9.07 3.08 -16.03
CA SER A 116 9.56 4.43 -15.75
C SER A 116 9.88 4.65 -14.27
N GLU A 117 9.08 4.09 -13.37
CA GLU A 117 9.30 4.13 -11.92
C GLU A 117 10.54 3.32 -11.46
N THR A 118 11.13 2.53 -12.32
CA THR A 118 12.39 1.82 -12.00
C THR A 118 13.64 2.60 -12.31
N VAL A 119 13.56 3.62 -13.19
CA VAL A 119 14.74 4.35 -13.70
C VAL A 119 14.72 5.84 -13.38
N GLU A 120 13.55 6.44 -13.19
CA GLU A 120 13.41 7.86 -12.97
C GLU A 120 13.71 8.29 -11.52
N ARG A 121 13.86 9.58 -11.28
CA ARG A 121 14.16 10.14 -9.95
C ARG A 121 13.13 9.81 -8.87
N CYS A 122 11.89 9.51 -9.25
CA CYS A 122 10.84 9.05 -8.33
C CYS A 122 10.99 7.57 -7.95
N ALA A 123 11.86 6.83 -8.61
CA ALA A 123 12.09 5.43 -8.33
C ALA A 123 12.61 5.21 -6.90
N LEU A 124 12.05 4.21 -6.22
CA LEU A 124 12.61 3.74 -4.95
C LEU A 124 14.09 3.35 -5.07
N ARG A 125 14.49 2.94 -6.26
CA ARG A 125 15.85 2.50 -6.59
C ARG A 125 16.85 3.64 -6.77
N SER A 126 16.41 4.90 -6.82
CA SER A 126 17.26 6.09 -7.02
C SER A 126 17.72 6.75 -5.71
N GLY A 127 17.41 6.17 -4.56
CA GLY A 127 17.79 6.70 -3.24
C GLY A 127 19.27 6.57 -2.92
N GLU A 128 19.82 7.53 -2.19
CA GLU A 128 21.17 7.42 -1.62
C GLU A 128 21.26 6.25 -0.63
N GLY A 129 22.41 5.59 -0.56
CA GLY A 129 22.67 4.48 0.34
C GLY A 129 22.10 3.14 -0.12
N ILE A 130 21.69 3.03 -1.39
CA ILE A 130 21.26 1.76 -2.00
C ILE A 130 22.47 1.13 -2.67
N ARG A 131 22.90 -0.03 -2.17
CA ARG A 131 24.02 -0.81 -2.73
C ARG A 131 23.59 -1.67 -3.91
N ARG A 132 22.42 -2.29 -3.80
CA ARG A 132 21.86 -3.17 -4.83
C ARG A 132 20.35 -3.08 -4.84
N SER A 133 19.76 -3.23 -6.03
CA SER A 133 18.31 -3.29 -6.19
C SER A 133 17.92 -4.34 -7.22
N GLU A 134 16.84 -5.05 -6.94
CA GLU A 134 16.18 -5.94 -7.89
C GLU A 134 14.73 -5.54 -8.06
N PHE A 135 14.17 -5.79 -9.23
CA PHE A 135 12.81 -5.48 -9.61
C PHE A 135 12.14 -6.72 -10.17
N TYR A 136 10.99 -7.06 -9.62
CA TYR A 136 10.21 -8.22 -10.03
C TYR A 136 8.79 -7.81 -10.38
N LEU A 137 8.45 -7.84 -11.66
CA LEU A 137 7.09 -7.65 -12.12
C LEU A 137 6.21 -8.81 -11.62
N ILE A 138 5.12 -8.50 -10.92
CA ILE A 138 4.13 -9.49 -10.51
C ILE A 138 3.21 -9.76 -11.69
N ARG A 139 3.31 -10.95 -12.24
CA ARG A 139 2.52 -11.35 -13.41
C ARG A 139 1.06 -11.65 -13.04
N LYS A 140 0.82 -12.22 -11.85
CA LYS A 140 -0.52 -12.60 -11.39
C LYS A 140 -0.56 -12.76 -9.87
N VAL A 141 -1.64 -12.28 -9.25
CA VAL A 141 -1.97 -12.54 -7.85
C VAL A 141 -2.91 -13.74 -7.79
N HIS A 142 -2.49 -14.82 -7.11
CA HIS A 142 -3.24 -16.09 -7.14
C HIS A 142 -4.35 -16.21 -6.09
N HIS A 143 -4.25 -15.51 -4.97
CA HIS A 143 -5.20 -15.69 -3.85
C HIS A 143 -6.06 -14.45 -3.58
N ILE A 144 -5.45 -13.37 -3.12
CA ILE A 144 -6.18 -12.17 -2.68
C ILE A 144 -5.71 -10.98 -3.52
N PRO A 145 -6.43 -10.63 -4.62
CA PRO A 145 -6.07 -9.49 -5.47
C PRO A 145 -6.51 -8.15 -4.87
N PHE A 146 -6.99 -8.14 -3.64
CA PHE A 146 -7.46 -6.95 -2.94
C PHE A 146 -6.34 -6.35 -2.10
N LEU A 147 -5.96 -5.10 -2.40
CA LEU A 147 -4.89 -4.38 -1.73
C LEU A 147 -5.37 -3.03 -1.17
N PRO A 148 -4.77 -2.54 -0.07
CA PRO A 148 -5.07 -1.24 0.48
C PRO A 148 -4.42 -0.15 -0.38
N LEU A 149 -5.18 0.55 -1.20
CA LEU A 149 -4.70 1.74 -1.89
C LEU A 149 -4.73 2.94 -0.93
N LYS A 150 -3.77 3.86 -1.09
CA LYS A 150 -3.71 5.12 -0.33
C LYS A 150 -4.69 6.14 -0.92
N ALA A 151 -6.00 5.92 -0.71
CA ALA A 151 -7.07 6.70 -1.32
C ALA A 151 -6.96 8.21 -1.02
N ASP A 152 -6.52 8.59 0.18
CA ASP A 152 -6.32 9.99 0.55
C ASP A 152 -5.27 10.65 -0.34
N SER A 153 -4.12 9.99 -0.55
CA SER A 153 -3.06 10.47 -1.45
C SER A 153 -3.49 10.50 -2.93
N LEU A 154 -4.55 9.76 -3.31
CA LEU A 154 -5.13 9.81 -4.65
C LEU A 154 -6.14 10.95 -4.82
N ARG A 155 -6.84 11.33 -3.77
CA ARG A 155 -7.87 12.39 -3.79
C ARG A 155 -7.31 13.78 -3.59
N GLU A 156 -6.37 13.95 -2.66
CA GLU A 156 -5.74 15.24 -2.35
C GLU A 156 -4.71 15.57 -3.42
N LYS A 157 -5.16 16.24 -4.49
CA LYS A 157 -4.26 16.65 -5.58
C LYS A 157 -3.41 17.83 -5.16
N THR A 158 -2.11 17.73 -5.44
CA THR A 158 -1.10 18.75 -5.16
C THR A 158 -0.33 19.11 -6.42
N ASN A 159 0.46 20.18 -6.38
CA ASN A 159 1.37 20.54 -7.47
C ASN A 159 2.76 19.91 -7.30
N ILE A 160 3.04 19.37 -6.13
CA ILE A 160 4.32 18.73 -5.78
C ILE A 160 4.05 17.28 -5.38
N THR A 161 4.84 16.35 -5.87
CA THR A 161 4.69 14.93 -5.50
C THR A 161 5.03 14.71 -4.02
N PRO A 162 4.42 13.71 -3.35
CA PRO A 162 4.75 13.38 -1.97
C PRO A 162 6.21 12.98 -1.73
N CYS A 163 6.92 12.50 -2.77
CA CYS A 163 8.34 12.16 -2.70
C CYS A 163 9.29 13.32 -3.07
N GLY A 164 8.75 14.52 -3.36
CA GLY A 164 9.52 15.71 -3.69
C GLY A 164 10.10 15.76 -5.12
N VAL A 165 9.67 14.85 -6.01
CA VAL A 165 10.14 14.82 -7.40
C VAL A 165 9.15 15.53 -8.31
N GLU A 166 9.64 16.42 -9.19
CA GLU A 166 8.82 17.09 -10.19
C GLU A 166 8.66 16.23 -11.45
N CYS A 167 7.42 15.92 -11.81
CA CYS A 167 7.13 15.14 -13.00
C CYS A 167 7.23 15.95 -14.29
N ASN A 168 7.04 17.29 -14.26
CA ASN A 168 7.10 18.14 -15.45
C ASN A 168 8.47 18.06 -16.15
N ASP A 169 9.55 17.92 -15.37
CA ASP A 169 10.92 17.84 -15.89
C ASP A 169 11.39 16.38 -16.10
N CYS A 170 10.48 15.42 -15.92
CA CYS A 170 10.80 14.00 -16.08
C CYS A 170 10.67 13.58 -17.55
N PRO A 171 11.74 13.03 -18.16
CA PRO A 171 11.71 12.59 -19.56
C PRO A 171 10.61 11.57 -19.85
N SER A 172 10.38 10.61 -18.95
CA SER A 172 9.34 9.60 -19.14
C SER A 172 7.93 10.20 -19.14
N PHE A 173 7.68 11.23 -18.32
CA PHE A 173 6.42 11.95 -18.32
C PHE A 173 6.24 12.81 -19.57
N GLN A 174 7.29 13.54 -19.99
CA GLN A 174 7.26 14.36 -21.21
C GLN A 174 7.03 13.52 -22.47
N ASN A 175 7.66 12.36 -22.54
CA ASN A 175 7.54 11.44 -23.68
C ASN A 175 6.32 10.50 -23.61
N LEU A 176 5.35 10.75 -22.72
CA LEU A 176 4.12 9.97 -22.55
C LEU A 176 4.33 8.49 -22.18
N LYS A 177 5.52 8.13 -21.68
CA LYS A 177 5.84 6.79 -21.17
C LYS A 177 5.36 6.58 -19.73
N CYS A 178 5.05 7.66 -19.03
CA CYS A 178 4.55 7.65 -17.66
C CYS A 178 3.35 8.61 -17.56
N VAL A 179 2.30 8.20 -16.88
CA VAL A 179 1.10 9.03 -16.67
C VAL A 179 1.26 10.08 -15.57
N GLY A 180 2.43 10.14 -14.93
CA GLY A 180 2.73 11.05 -13.82
C GLY A 180 2.31 10.48 -12.46
N CYS A 181 2.62 11.19 -11.40
CA CYS A 181 2.25 10.78 -10.04
C CYS A 181 0.74 10.97 -9.80
N PRO A 182 0.01 9.96 -9.29
CA PRO A 182 -1.43 10.07 -9.04
C PRO A 182 -1.82 11.19 -8.04
N ALA A 183 -0.90 11.69 -7.22
CA ALA A 183 -1.15 12.80 -6.32
C ALA A 183 -1.11 14.19 -7.01
N LEU A 184 -0.74 14.28 -8.28
CA LEU A 184 -0.60 15.56 -8.97
C LEU A 184 -1.90 16.01 -9.65
N THR A 185 -2.09 17.35 -9.71
CA THR A 185 -3.22 17.97 -10.40
C THR A 185 -3.23 17.66 -11.90
N TYR A 186 -2.06 17.51 -12.52
CA TYR A 186 -1.87 17.22 -13.95
C TYR A 186 -1.60 15.74 -14.27
N TYR A 187 -1.91 14.85 -13.34
CA TYR A 187 -1.87 13.40 -13.55
C TYR A 187 -2.77 12.97 -14.72
N ARG A 188 -2.26 12.10 -15.60
CA ARG A 188 -2.91 11.68 -16.87
C ARG A 188 -3.56 10.30 -16.79
N GLY A 189 -3.38 9.57 -15.69
CA GLY A 189 -3.87 8.19 -15.55
C GLY A 189 -5.32 8.08 -15.05
N PRO A 190 -5.83 6.84 -14.90
CA PRO A 190 -7.21 6.55 -14.55
C PRO A 190 -7.55 6.67 -13.06
N LEU A 191 -6.56 6.78 -12.17
CA LEU A 191 -6.77 6.88 -10.72
C LEU A 191 -7.06 8.34 -10.31
N LYS A 192 -8.22 8.85 -10.72
CA LYS A 192 -8.67 10.23 -10.46
C LYS A 192 -9.69 10.28 -9.34
#